data_98ad8a2f4bad7d8a723f12b11b8e8e74
#
_entry.id   98ad8a2f4bad7d8a723f12b11b8e8e74
#
_cell.length_a   1.000
_cell.length_b   1.000
_cell.length_c   1.000
_cell.angle_alpha   90.00
_cell.angle_beta   90.00
_cell.angle_gamma   90.00
#
_symmetry.space_group_name_H-M   'P 1'
#
loop_
_entity.id
_entity.type
_entity.pdbx_description
1 polymer ?
#
loop_
_entity_poly.entity_id
_entity_poly.type
_entity_poly.pdbx_seq_one_letter_code
_entity_poly.pdbx_strand_id
1 'polypeptide(L)'
;MRIAGLQKLTLLDFPGKTAATVFTPGCNFRCPFCHNADLVTGEAGRDGAAADSSALSIDELFAFLGKRQGLLDGVCITGGEPLLQSGIDEFCARVHELGFAVKLDTNGSFPGRLRALVEEGLVDYVATDVKNAPERYACLLYTSPSPRDTR
;
A
#
# COMPACT_ATOMS: atom_id res chain seq x y z
N MET A 1 -8.70 -8.12 2.39
CA MET A 1 -7.79 -7.16 1.74
C MET A 1 -7.69 -7.48 0.26
N ARG A 2 -7.55 -6.48 -0.59
CA ARG A 2 -7.37 -6.65 -2.05
C ARG A 2 -5.93 -6.33 -2.43
N ILE A 3 -5.41 -7.04 -3.44
CA ILE A 3 -4.05 -6.87 -3.96
C ILE A 3 -4.16 -6.46 -5.43
N ALA A 4 -3.54 -5.34 -5.78
CA ALA A 4 -3.49 -4.83 -7.14
C ALA A 4 -2.21 -5.22 -7.89
N GLY A 5 -1.15 -5.55 -7.17
CA GLY A 5 0.11 -5.94 -7.78
C GLY A 5 1.11 -6.46 -6.78
N LEU A 6 2.14 -7.10 -7.30
CA LEU A 6 3.26 -7.65 -6.54
C LEU A 6 4.57 -7.41 -7.26
N GLN A 7 5.50 -6.75 -6.60
CA GLN A 7 6.92 -6.75 -6.95
C GLN A 7 7.63 -7.81 -6.12
N LYS A 8 8.12 -8.85 -6.77
CA LYS A 8 8.62 -10.06 -6.10
C LYS A 8 9.93 -9.86 -5.34
N LEU A 9 10.69 -8.82 -5.70
CA LEU A 9 11.95 -8.46 -5.04
C LEU A 9 12.18 -6.96 -5.15
N THR A 10 12.48 -6.34 -4.02
CA THR A 10 13.00 -4.97 -3.94
C THR A 10 14.15 -4.90 -2.96
N LEU A 11 15.13 -4.06 -3.27
CA LEU A 11 16.27 -3.74 -2.41
C LEU A 11 16.17 -2.31 -1.87
N LEU A 12 15.17 -1.55 -2.30
CA LEU A 12 15.02 -0.11 -2.04
C LEU A 12 13.82 0.21 -1.13
N ASP A 13 12.72 -0.54 -1.26
CA ASP A 13 11.46 -0.18 -0.61
C ASP A 13 11.45 -0.45 0.90
N PHE A 14 12.30 -1.34 1.37
CA PHE A 14 12.44 -1.63 2.81
C PHE A 14 13.89 -1.38 3.23
N PRO A 15 14.18 -0.30 3.99
CA PRO A 15 15.54 0.04 4.37
C PRO A 15 16.27 -1.10 5.09
N GLY A 16 17.43 -1.48 4.56
CA GLY A 16 18.29 -2.51 5.14
C GLY A 16 17.80 -3.95 4.99
N LYS A 17 16.74 -4.19 4.18
CA LYS A 17 16.15 -5.51 4.02
C LYS A 17 15.87 -5.82 2.55
N THR A 18 15.98 -7.10 2.20
CA THR A 18 15.41 -7.61 0.96
C THR A 18 13.92 -7.89 1.17
N ALA A 19 13.07 -7.39 0.31
CA ALA A 19 11.63 -7.47 0.51
C ALA A 19 10.87 -7.76 -0.78
N ALA A 20 9.62 -8.17 -0.65
CA ALA A 20 8.61 -8.08 -1.69
C ALA A 20 7.72 -6.86 -1.42
N THR A 21 7.23 -6.23 -2.49
CA THR A 21 6.31 -5.09 -2.37
C THR A 21 4.92 -5.48 -2.86
N VAL A 22 3.94 -5.32 -2.00
CA VAL A 22 2.52 -5.57 -2.25
C VAL A 22 1.80 -4.25 -2.47
N PHE A 23 1.12 -4.11 -3.60
CA PHE A 23 0.36 -2.93 -3.97
C PHE A 23 -1.13 -3.13 -3.69
N THR A 24 -1.73 -2.19 -2.97
CA THR A 24 -3.17 -2.17 -2.68
C THR A 24 -3.89 -1.20 -3.61
N PRO A 25 -5.12 -1.51 -4.06
CA PRO A 25 -5.91 -0.58 -4.87
C PRO A 25 -6.66 0.43 -4.02
N GLY A 26 -6.94 1.58 -4.61
CA GLY A 26 -7.74 2.64 -4.00
C GLY A 26 -6.96 3.56 -3.08
N CYS A 27 -7.32 4.82 -3.08
CA CYS A 27 -6.77 5.84 -2.19
C CYS A 27 -7.84 6.90 -1.93
N ASN A 28 -7.80 7.50 -0.75
CA ASN A 28 -8.64 8.64 -0.39
C ASN A 28 -8.04 9.99 -0.82
N PHE A 29 -6.80 9.99 -1.34
CA PHE A 29 -6.17 11.18 -1.92
C PHE A 29 -6.15 11.11 -3.44
N ARG A 30 -6.06 12.28 -4.08
CA ARG A 30 -5.90 12.48 -5.53
C ARG A 30 -4.73 13.41 -5.78
N CYS A 31 -3.53 12.93 -5.41
CA CYS A 31 -2.31 13.70 -5.57
C CYS A 31 -1.98 13.88 -7.05
N PRO A 32 -1.78 15.10 -7.55
CA PRO A 32 -1.43 15.32 -8.95
C PRO A 32 -0.06 14.77 -9.35
N PHE A 33 0.76 14.42 -8.37
CA PHE A 33 2.09 13.81 -8.52
C PHE A 33 2.13 12.32 -8.10
N CYS A 34 0.99 11.65 -8.10
CA CYS A 34 0.89 10.24 -7.69
C CYS A 34 1.60 9.34 -8.69
N HIS A 35 2.55 8.53 -8.20
CA HIS A 35 3.26 7.53 -9.02
C HIS A 35 2.40 6.31 -9.36
N ASN A 36 1.33 6.06 -8.60
CA ASN A 36 0.45 4.91 -8.73
C ASN A 36 -0.99 5.34 -9.07
N ALA A 37 -1.15 6.34 -9.94
CA ALA A 37 -2.44 6.91 -10.29
C ALA A 37 -3.47 5.87 -10.76
N ASP A 38 -3.03 4.89 -11.54
CA ASP A 38 -3.88 3.80 -12.07
C ASP A 38 -4.46 2.92 -10.94
N LEU A 39 -3.70 2.73 -9.87
CA LEU A 39 -4.17 1.99 -8.69
C LEU A 39 -5.17 2.78 -7.85
N VAL A 40 -5.04 4.10 -7.87
CA VAL A 40 -5.88 5.01 -7.09
C VAL A 40 -7.28 5.15 -7.69
N THR A 41 -7.37 5.29 -9.01
CA THR A 41 -8.64 5.53 -9.71
C THR A 41 -9.46 4.25 -9.91
N GLY A 42 -8.85 3.10 -9.74
CA GLY A 42 -9.48 1.82 -10.06
C GLY A 42 -9.72 1.63 -11.56
N GLU A 43 -9.15 2.50 -12.39
CA GLU A 43 -9.26 2.47 -13.85
C GLU A 43 -8.38 1.40 -14.51
N ALA A 44 -7.59 0.67 -13.74
CA ALA A 44 -6.88 -0.53 -14.18
C ALA A 44 -7.82 -1.62 -14.75
N GLY A 45 -8.99 -1.26 -15.21
CA GLY A 45 -10.01 -2.12 -15.79
C GLY A 45 -11.05 -1.40 -16.66
N ARG A 46 -10.90 -0.09 -16.95
CA ARG A 46 -11.89 0.66 -17.75
C ARG A 46 -11.58 0.80 -19.23
N ASP A 47 -10.34 0.72 -19.62
CA ASP A 47 -9.97 0.78 -21.03
C ASP A 47 -9.69 -0.62 -21.54
N GLY A 48 -10.71 -1.37 -21.96
CA GLY A 48 -10.72 -2.53 -22.87
C GLY A 48 -9.41 -3.32 -23.18
N ALA A 49 -8.28 -2.88 -22.68
CA ALA A 49 -7.08 -3.65 -22.52
C ALA A 49 -7.37 -4.61 -21.38
N ALA A 50 -7.52 -5.87 -21.71
CA ALA A 50 -7.77 -6.97 -20.82
C ALA A 50 -7.28 -6.60 -19.41
N ALA A 51 -8.23 -6.44 -18.48
CA ALA A 51 -7.93 -6.76 -17.10
C ALA A 51 -7.38 -8.17 -17.21
N ASP A 52 -6.06 -8.22 -17.44
CA ASP A 52 -5.34 -9.46 -17.29
C ASP A 52 -5.73 -9.91 -15.89
N SER A 53 -6.34 -11.04 -15.84
CA SER A 53 -6.91 -11.68 -14.67
C SER A 53 -5.85 -12.07 -13.64
N SER A 54 -4.82 -11.26 -13.52
CA SER A 54 -3.71 -11.35 -12.57
C SER A 54 -3.90 -10.44 -11.35
N ALA A 55 -5.13 -10.20 -10.94
CA ALA A 55 -5.36 -9.82 -9.55
C ALA A 55 -4.91 -11.02 -8.73
N LEU A 56 -3.67 -10.96 -8.23
CA LEU A 56 -3.09 -12.02 -7.43
C LEU A 56 -4.01 -12.27 -6.22
N SER A 57 -4.47 -13.48 -6.06
CA SER A 57 -5.25 -13.81 -4.88
C SER A 57 -4.36 -13.76 -3.63
N ILE A 58 -4.97 -13.52 -2.49
CA ILE A 58 -4.25 -13.55 -1.20
C ILE A 58 -3.56 -14.92 -1.00
N ASP A 59 -4.21 -16.00 -1.39
CA ASP A 59 -3.65 -17.34 -1.23
C ASP A 59 -2.43 -17.59 -2.13
N GLU A 60 -2.47 -17.09 -3.37
CA GLU A 60 -1.32 -17.13 -4.27
C GLU A 60 -0.14 -16.29 -3.75
N LEU A 61 -0.43 -15.11 -3.18
CA LEU A 61 0.59 -14.29 -2.54
C LEU A 61 1.24 -15.03 -1.37
N PHE A 62 0.44 -15.61 -0.46
CA PHE A 62 0.99 -16.33 0.68
C PHE A 62 1.72 -17.63 0.27
N ALA A 63 1.28 -18.31 -0.78
CA ALA A 63 2.02 -19.41 -1.38
C ALA A 63 3.39 -18.97 -1.92
N PHE A 64 3.44 -17.80 -2.58
CA PHE A 64 4.70 -17.19 -3.02
C PHE A 64 5.60 -16.84 -1.82
N LEU A 65 5.09 -16.16 -0.80
CA LEU A 65 5.85 -15.77 0.38
C LEU A 65 6.39 -17.02 1.13
N GLY A 66 5.59 -18.06 1.26
CA GLY A 66 6.02 -19.31 1.88
C GLY A 66 7.25 -19.93 1.22
N LYS A 67 7.38 -19.81 -0.10
CA LYS A 67 8.57 -20.25 -0.86
C LYS A 67 9.77 -19.31 -0.72
N ARG A 68 9.59 -18.16 -0.11
CA ARG A 68 10.62 -17.12 0.05
C ARG A 68 11.10 -16.96 1.50
N GLN A 69 10.63 -17.80 2.41
CA GLN A 69 11.16 -17.84 3.78
C GLN A 69 12.67 -18.13 3.75
N GLY A 70 13.43 -17.34 4.50
CA GLY A 70 14.90 -17.39 4.51
C GLY A 70 15.60 -16.73 3.33
N LEU A 71 14.85 -16.28 2.30
CA LEU A 71 15.38 -15.56 1.13
C LEU A 71 15.03 -14.07 1.16
N LEU A 72 13.82 -13.73 1.63
CA LEU A 72 13.38 -12.37 1.86
C LEU A 72 13.34 -12.08 3.36
N ASP A 73 13.63 -10.84 3.72
CA ASP A 73 13.59 -10.36 5.12
C ASP A 73 12.23 -9.78 5.48
N GLY A 74 11.53 -9.23 4.51
CA GLY A 74 10.28 -8.51 4.78
C GLY A 74 9.35 -8.33 3.60
N VAL A 75 8.21 -7.74 3.92
CA VAL A 75 7.17 -7.34 2.96
C VAL A 75 6.85 -5.87 3.16
N CYS A 76 6.92 -5.11 2.08
CA CYS A 76 6.47 -3.72 2.02
C CYS A 76 5.03 -3.69 1.51
N ILE A 77 4.14 -3.00 2.20
CA ILE A 77 2.74 -2.80 1.82
C ILE A 77 2.58 -1.34 1.41
N THR A 78 2.22 -1.11 0.16
CA THR A 78 2.10 0.21 -0.45
C THR A 78 0.94 0.23 -1.46
N GLY A 79 0.97 1.12 -2.43
CA GLY A 79 0.00 1.18 -3.52
C GLY A 79 -0.79 2.48 -3.52
N GLY A 80 -2.12 2.42 -3.39
CA GLY A 80 -2.97 3.54 -3.01
C GLY A 80 -2.78 3.87 -1.54
N GLU A 81 -3.82 3.74 -0.73
CA GLU A 81 -3.71 3.86 0.73
C GLU A 81 -4.00 2.50 1.39
N PRO A 82 -2.96 1.79 1.91
CA PRO A 82 -3.17 0.47 2.53
C PRO A 82 -4.15 0.47 3.70
N LEU A 83 -4.21 1.56 4.47
CA LEU A 83 -5.12 1.67 5.62
C LEU A 83 -6.60 1.80 5.26
N LEU A 84 -6.93 1.96 3.96
CA LEU A 84 -8.30 1.81 3.47
C LEU A 84 -8.75 0.35 3.41
N GLN A 85 -7.81 -0.59 3.33
CA GLN A 85 -8.13 -2.00 3.16
C GLN A 85 -8.71 -2.60 4.44
N SER A 86 -9.87 -3.25 4.34
CA SER A 86 -10.35 -4.14 5.39
C SER A 86 -9.44 -5.37 5.48
N GLY A 87 -9.16 -5.84 6.71
CA GLY A 87 -8.30 -7.01 6.94
C GLY A 87 -6.81 -6.76 6.77
N ILE A 88 -6.35 -5.50 6.82
CA ILE A 88 -4.92 -5.18 6.81
C ILE A 88 -4.19 -5.74 8.03
N ASP A 89 -4.84 -5.76 9.17
CA ASP A 89 -4.37 -6.32 10.44
C ASP A 89 -4.14 -7.83 10.34
N GLU A 90 -5.12 -8.58 9.87
CA GLU A 90 -4.99 -10.02 9.62
C GLU A 90 -3.88 -10.32 8.60
N PHE A 91 -3.78 -9.50 7.57
CA PHE A 91 -2.73 -9.64 6.56
C PHE A 91 -1.34 -9.46 7.16
N CYS A 92 -1.12 -8.41 7.94
CA CYS A 92 0.15 -8.17 8.63
C CYS A 92 0.50 -9.30 9.61
N ALA A 93 -0.48 -9.79 10.37
CA ALA A 93 -0.30 -10.90 11.27
C ALA A 93 0.17 -12.17 10.53
N ARG A 94 -0.47 -12.53 9.43
CA ARG A 94 -0.07 -13.68 8.61
C ARG A 94 1.32 -13.51 8.00
N VAL A 95 1.72 -12.30 7.62
CA VAL A 95 3.08 -12.02 7.13
C VAL A 95 4.10 -12.27 8.23
N HIS A 96 3.83 -11.82 9.46
CA HIS A 96 4.68 -12.08 10.61
C HIS A 96 4.77 -13.58 10.98
N GLU A 97 3.66 -14.32 10.87
CA GLU A 97 3.65 -15.78 11.10
C GLU A 97 4.60 -16.52 10.16
N LEU A 98 4.81 -16.01 8.95
CA LEU A 98 5.80 -16.55 8.02
C LEU A 98 7.25 -16.12 8.33
N GLY A 99 7.46 -15.25 9.33
CA GLY A 99 8.78 -14.78 9.76
C GLY A 99 9.28 -13.54 9.01
N PHE A 100 8.43 -12.83 8.28
CA PHE A 100 8.78 -11.60 7.58
C PHE A 100 8.52 -10.36 8.42
N ALA A 101 9.41 -9.37 8.34
CA ALA A 101 9.12 -8.03 8.83
C ALA A 101 8.12 -7.31 7.92
N VAL A 102 7.31 -6.42 8.49
CA VAL A 102 6.30 -5.65 7.77
C VAL A 102 6.67 -4.17 7.73
N LYS A 103 6.77 -3.61 6.54
CA LYS A 103 6.82 -2.17 6.31
C LYS A 103 5.51 -1.68 5.74
N LEU A 104 4.98 -0.60 6.25
CA LEU A 104 3.77 0.05 5.78
C LEU A 104 4.08 1.45 5.24
N ASP A 105 3.75 1.69 3.97
CA ASP A 105 3.74 3.01 3.37
C ASP A 105 2.31 3.57 3.44
N THR A 106 2.13 4.71 4.08
CA THR A 106 0.81 5.32 4.27
C THR A 106 0.86 6.82 4.03
N ASN A 107 -0.25 7.39 3.60
CA ASN A 107 -0.41 8.84 3.48
C ASN A 107 -0.68 9.54 4.83
N GLY A 108 -0.80 8.77 5.91
CA GLY A 108 -0.97 9.29 7.27
C GLY A 108 -2.37 9.78 7.63
N SER A 109 -3.36 9.63 6.74
CA SER A 109 -4.72 10.15 6.97
C SER A 109 -5.58 9.32 7.92
N PHE A 110 -5.10 8.15 8.34
CA PHE A 110 -5.77 7.25 9.27
C PHE A 110 -4.95 6.99 10.54
N PRO A 111 -4.69 8.03 11.37
CA PRO A 111 -3.76 7.90 12.49
C PRO A 111 -4.22 6.89 13.55
N GLY A 112 -5.52 6.75 13.76
CA GLY A 112 -6.07 5.77 14.71
C GLY A 112 -5.81 4.33 14.28
N ARG A 113 -6.01 4.00 13.00
CA ARG A 113 -5.72 2.67 12.45
C ARG A 113 -4.22 2.37 12.45
N LEU A 114 -3.42 3.36 12.08
CA LEU A 114 -1.96 3.23 12.10
C LEU A 114 -1.46 2.94 13.52
N ARG A 115 -1.96 3.70 14.50
CA ARG A 115 -1.61 3.50 15.90
C ARG A 115 -1.92 2.09 16.37
N ALA A 116 -3.13 1.59 16.08
CA ALA A 116 -3.53 0.24 16.45
C ALA A 116 -2.57 -0.82 15.90
N LEU A 117 -2.22 -0.75 14.61
CA LEU A 117 -1.27 -1.69 14.00
C LEU A 117 0.12 -1.65 14.64
N VAL A 118 0.59 -0.46 15.02
CA VAL A 118 1.90 -0.29 15.67
C VAL A 118 1.87 -0.80 17.12
N GLU A 119 0.82 -0.47 17.88
CA GLU A 119 0.65 -0.90 19.28
C GLU A 119 0.47 -2.43 19.39
N GLU A 120 -0.17 -3.05 18.42
CA GLU A 120 -0.32 -4.50 18.33
C GLU A 120 0.96 -5.22 17.81
N GLY A 121 1.99 -4.46 17.43
CA GLY A 121 3.24 -5.00 16.91
C GLY A 121 3.13 -5.65 15.53
N LEU A 122 2.12 -5.27 14.74
CA LEU A 122 1.86 -5.82 13.41
C LEU A 122 2.65 -5.14 12.29
N VAL A 123 3.28 -4.01 12.59
CA VAL A 123 4.10 -3.24 11.65
C VAL A 123 5.44 -2.89 12.30
N ASP A 124 6.54 -3.22 11.62
CA ASP A 124 7.90 -3.01 12.11
C ASP A 124 8.51 -1.68 11.64
N TYR A 125 8.05 -1.18 10.49
CA TYR A 125 8.53 0.06 9.90
C TYR A 125 7.37 0.81 9.23
N VAL A 126 7.27 2.10 9.50
CA VAL A 126 6.27 2.98 8.89
C VAL A 126 6.99 4.05 8.08
N ALA A 127 6.58 4.23 6.83
CA ALA A 127 6.96 5.36 6.01
C ALA A 127 5.72 6.22 5.72
N THR A 128 5.83 7.50 6.00
CA THR A 128 4.76 8.48 5.72
C THR A 128 5.37 9.67 5.00
N ASP A 129 4.78 10.02 3.86
CA ASP A 129 5.18 11.21 3.13
C ASP A 129 4.33 12.41 3.53
N VAL A 130 4.98 13.53 3.77
CA VAL A 130 4.29 14.82 3.85
C VAL A 130 3.97 15.28 2.44
N LYS A 131 2.71 15.19 2.06
CA LYS A 131 2.25 15.42 0.68
C LYS A 131 2.03 16.92 0.36
N ASN A 132 1.75 17.73 1.38
CA ASN A 132 1.50 19.17 1.22
C ASN A 132 1.66 19.91 2.55
N ALA A 133 1.59 21.23 2.53
CA ALA A 133 1.46 22.02 3.74
C ALA A 133 0.10 21.70 4.43
N PRO A 134 0.01 21.75 5.78
CA PRO A 134 -1.21 21.38 6.50
C PRO A 134 -2.48 22.06 5.98
N GLU A 135 -2.39 23.34 5.64
CA GLU A 135 -3.52 24.17 5.16
C GLU A 135 -4.00 23.75 3.76
N ARG A 136 -3.19 22.98 3.04
CA ARG A 136 -3.45 22.56 1.66
C ARG A 136 -3.81 21.08 1.53
N TYR A 137 -3.90 20.35 2.61
CA TYR A 137 -4.26 18.93 2.54
C TYR A 137 -5.66 18.70 1.95
N ALA A 138 -6.58 19.65 2.14
CA ALA A 138 -7.90 19.59 1.53
C ALA A 138 -7.85 19.46 -0.01
N CYS A 139 -6.82 20.01 -0.67
CA CYS A 139 -6.63 19.91 -2.12
C CYS A 139 -6.29 18.49 -2.60
N LEU A 140 -5.87 17.60 -1.71
CA LEU A 140 -5.54 16.21 -2.00
C LEU A 140 -6.75 15.30 -1.85
N LEU A 141 -7.82 15.78 -1.22
CA LEU A 141 -9.04 15.01 -1.02
C LEU A 141 -9.83 14.95 -2.33
N TYR A 142 -10.52 13.85 -2.54
CA TYR A 142 -11.28 13.57 -3.76
C TYR A 142 -12.33 14.64 -4.11
N THR A 143 -12.93 15.27 -3.10
CA THR A 143 -14.04 16.21 -3.26
C THR A 143 -13.59 17.68 -3.25
N SER A 144 -12.31 17.97 -3.07
CA SER A 144 -11.81 19.35 -3.02
C SER A 144 -11.24 19.75 -4.37
N PRO A 145 -11.63 20.92 -4.91
CA PRO A 145 -11.01 21.46 -6.12
C PRO A 145 -9.53 21.73 -5.86
N SER A 146 -8.70 21.37 -6.83
CA SER A 146 -7.29 21.72 -6.79
C SER A 146 -7.12 23.24 -6.89
N PRO A 147 -6.12 23.86 -6.24
CA PRO A 147 -5.81 25.27 -6.45
C PRO A 147 -5.53 25.63 -7.91
N ARG A 148 -5.23 24.64 -8.75
CA ARG A 148 -5.06 24.81 -10.20
C ARG A 148 -6.39 24.91 -10.95
N ASP A 149 -7.46 24.39 -10.37
CA ASP A 149 -8.80 24.37 -10.98
C ASP A 149 -9.59 25.64 -10.68
N THR A 150 -9.06 26.51 -9.83
CA THR A 150 -9.68 27.79 -9.41
C THR A 150 -9.12 28.99 -10.15
N ARG A 151 -8.42 28.79 -11.24
CA ARG A 151 -7.94 29.88 -12.10
C ARG A 151 -8.81 30.11 -13.29
#